data_8048fba7b257c710c3ac9680fc48b514
#
_entry.id   8048fba7b257c710c3ac9680fc48b514
#
_cell.length_a   1.000
_cell.length_b   1.000
_cell.length_c   1.000
_cell.angle_alpha   90.00
_cell.angle_beta   90.00
_cell.angle_gamma   90.00
#
_symmetry.space_group_name_H-M   'P 1'
#
loop_
_entity.id
_entity.type
_entity.pdbx_description
1 polymer ?
#
loop_
_entity_poly.entity_id
_entity_poly.type
_entity_poly.pdbx_seq_one_letter_code
_entity_poly.pdbx_strand_id
1 'polypeptide(L)'
;MFLPKFMNTVAEIEDVMTTPSPAVIDTMQKISGDLLILGASGKMGPTLARLAKRAIVAAGTGKRVIGVARFSNQEARAALQQAGIETIPCDLLNPREIQQLPEVENVMYMIGMKFGSTGREAETWAINAYIPAVVTQKFRSSRIVLFSTGNVYPLTPVKYGGSKEFDATGPVGEYAQSALARERIFEYFCRQQQTKGAILRLNYAIDLRYGVLLDVAQKVYHEQPINLSMGHA
;
A
#
# COMPACT_ATOMS: atom_id res chain seq x y z
N MET A 1 -2.82 22.66 -7.93
CA MET A 1 -3.28 21.78 -9.03
C MET A 1 -4.78 22.00 -9.19
N PHE A 2 -5.24 22.41 -10.37
CA PHE A 2 -6.67 22.50 -10.64
C PHE A 2 -7.15 21.10 -11.03
N LEU A 3 -8.13 20.57 -10.29
CA LEU A 3 -8.81 19.36 -10.68
C LEU A 3 -9.73 19.66 -11.88
N PRO A 4 -9.78 18.79 -12.90
CA PRO A 4 -10.72 18.95 -14.00
C PRO A 4 -12.16 18.88 -13.46
N LYS A 5 -13.06 19.65 -14.08
CA LYS A 5 -14.47 19.68 -13.68
C LYS A 5 -15.18 18.33 -13.93
N PHE A 6 -14.74 17.62 -14.96
CA PHE A 6 -15.24 16.28 -15.34
C PHE A 6 -14.08 15.39 -15.76
N MET A 7 -14.21 14.10 -15.52
CA MET A 7 -13.34 13.05 -16.03
C MET A 7 -14.23 12.00 -16.69
N ASN A 8 -14.00 11.76 -17.98
CA ASN A 8 -14.86 10.91 -18.80
C ASN A 8 -14.29 9.49 -18.98
N THR A 9 -13.02 9.30 -18.66
CA THR A 9 -12.31 8.04 -18.87
C THR A 9 -11.49 7.65 -17.64
N VAL A 10 -11.24 6.35 -17.48
CA VAL A 10 -10.33 5.84 -16.45
C VAL A 10 -8.91 6.39 -16.64
N ALA A 11 -8.48 6.59 -17.88
CA ALA A 11 -7.16 7.15 -18.18
C ALA A 11 -7.01 8.59 -17.66
N GLU A 12 -8.04 9.42 -17.79
CA GLU A 12 -8.06 10.78 -17.21
C GLU A 12 -8.01 10.75 -15.69
N ILE A 13 -8.74 9.82 -15.06
CA ILE A 13 -8.68 9.61 -13.60
C ILE A 13 -7.26 9.21 -13.18
N GLU A 14 -6.64 8.26 -13.87
CA GLU A 14 -5.27 7.83 -13.59
C GLU A 14 -4.26 8.96 -13.78
N ASP A 15 -4.41 9.78 -14.79
CA ASP A 15 -3.52 10.93 -15.02
C ASP A 15 -3.59 11.91 -13.84
N VAL A 16 -4.80 12.29 -13.43
CA VAL A 16 -5.02 13.17 -12.27
C VAL A 16 -4.44 12.57 -11.00
N MET A 17 -4.71 11.29 -10.71
CA MET A 17 -4.25 10.61 -9.50
C MET A 17 -2.74 10.42 -9.46
N THR A 18 -2.08 10.36 -10.60
CA THR A 18 -0.62 10.17 -10.69
C THR A 18 0.14 11.47 -10.98
N THR A 19 -0.54 12.62 -11.03
CA THR A 19 0.10 13.92 -11.15
C THR A 19 0.71 14.32 -9.80
N PRO A 20 2.05 14.45 -9.70
CA PRO A 20 2.69 14.71 -8.43
C PRO A 20 2.46 16.15 -7.97
N SER A 21 2.17 16.32 -6.68
CA SER A 21 2.13 17.63 -6.06
C SER A 21 3.56 18.18 -5.87
N PRO A 22 3.73 19.51 -5.72
CA PRO A 22 5.04 20.09 -5.44
C PRO A 22 5.75 19.46 -4.24
N ALA A 23 5.01 19.11 -3.19
CA ALA A 23 5.57 18.47 -2.00
C ALA A 23 6.13 17.06 -2.30
N VAL A 24 5.48 16.30 -3.18
CA VAL A 24 5.96 14.97 -3.59
C VAL A 24 7.21 15.11 -4.47
N ILE A 25 7.26 16.09 -5.37
CA ILE A 25 8.44 16.39 -6.20
C ILE A 25 9.63 16.79 -5.31
N ASP A 26 9.43 17.71 -4.37
CA ASP A 26 10.44 18.14 -3.41
C ASP A 26 10.95 16.97 -2.55
N THR A 27 10.06 16.07 -2.13
CA THR A 27 10.45 14.85 -1.44
C THR A 27 11.36 13.98 -2.30
N MET A 28 11.02 13.79 -3.59
CA MET A 28 11.85 13.00 -4.51
C MET A 28 13.20 13.66 -4.81
N GLN A 29 13.32 14.98 -4.66
CA GLN A 29 14.63 15.64 -4.72
C GLN A 29 15.49 15.34 -3.48
N LYS A 30 14.88 15.37 -2.29
CA LYS A 30 15.59 15.26 -1.00
C LYS A 30 16.00 13.85 -0.62
N ILE A 31 15.18 12.83 -0.91
CA ILE A 31 15.55 11.45 -0.58
C ILE A 31 16.68 10.96 -1.49
N SER A 32 17.61 10.20 -0.95
CA SER A 32 18.67 9.53 -1.72
C SER A 32 18.23 8.14 -2.16
N GLY A 33 18.74 7.67 -3.29
CA GLY A 33 18.64 6.30 -3.78
C GLY A 33 17.33 5.94 -4.45
N ASP A 34 17.23 4.68 -4.85
CA ASP A 34 16.08 4.12 -5.58
C ASP A 34 14.89 3.83 -4.67
N LEU A 35 13.71 3.67 -5.27
CA LEU A 35 12.47 3.33 -4.59
C LEU A 35 11.98 1.95 -5.04
N LEU A 36 11.85 1.03 -4.10
CA LEU A 36 11.28 -0.29 -4.30
C LEU A 36 9.89 -0.38 -3.67
N ILE A 37 8.91 -0.87 -4.44
CA ILE A 37 7.51 -1.00 -4.03
C ILE A 37 7.15 -2.49 -3.99
N LEU A 38 7.03 -3.05 -2.81
CA LEU A 38 6.56 -4.41 -2.58
C LEU A 38 5.03 -4.44 -2.64
N GLY A 39 4.47 -5.25 -3.53
CA GLY A 39 3.03 -5.29 -3.79
C GLY A 39 2.58 -4.37 -4.93
N ALA A 40 3.47 -4.09 -5.88
CA ALA A 40 3.22 -3.17 -6.99
C ALA A 40 2.06 -3.58 -7.92
N SER A 41 1.61 -4.83 -7.91
CA SER A 41 0.44 -5.29 -8.69
C SER A 41 -0.89 -5.26 -7.91
N GLY A 42 -0.88 -4.85 -6.64
CA GLY A 42 -2.09 -4.68 -5.83
C GLY A 42 -2.92 -3.46 -6.25
N LYS A 43 -4.10 -3.26 -5.65
CA LYS A 43 -5.04 -2.17 -6.04
C LYS A 43 -4.39 -0.79 -6.07
N MET A 44 -3.57 -0.44 -5.08
CA MET A 44 -2.93 0.88 -4.96
C MET A 44 -1.55 0.94 -5.64
N GLY A 45 -0.91 -0.22 -5.82
CA GLY A 45 0.48 -0.32 -6.28
C GLY A 45 0.76 0.36 -7.60
N PRO A 46 -0.01 0.10 -8.67
CA PRO A 46 0.23 0.69 -9.98
C PRO A 46 0.15 2.23 -9.97
N THR A 47 -0.85 2.78 -9.29
CA THR A 47 -1.03 4.25 -9.18
C THR A 47 0.11 4.87 -8.39
N LEU A 48 0.49 4.29 -7.26
CA LEU A 48 1.61 4.79 -6.45
C LEU A 48 2.94 4.71 -7.21
N ALA A 49 3.19 3.62 -7.93
CA ALA A 49 4.41 3.46 -8.71
C ALA A 49 4.50 4.49 -9.86
N ARG A 50 3.39 4.75 -10.56
CA ARG A 50 3.32 5.80 -11.59
C ARG A 50 3.50 7.20 -11.01
N LEU A 51 2.85 7.50 -9.88
CA LEU A 51 3.02 8.78 -9.17
C LEU A 51 4.47 9.00 -8.78
N ALA A 52 5.12 8.00 -8.18
CA ALA A 52 6.53 8.06 -7.80
C ALA A 52 7.44 8.28 -9.02
N LYS A 53 7.20 7.54 -10.11
CA LYS A 53 7.98 7.70 -11.35
C LYS A 53 7.83 9.10 -11.94
N ARG A 54 6.61 9.63 -12.03
CA ARG A 54 6.35 11.00 -12.53
C ARG A 54 7.00 12.05 -11.64
N ALA A 55 6.96 11.85 -10.31
CA ALA A 55 7.60 12.76 -9.36
C ALA A 55 9.13 12.75 -9.50
N ILE A 56 9.75 11.59 -9.68
CA ILE A 56 11.19 11.44 -9.90
C ILE A 56 11.62 12.13 -11.21
N VAL A 57 10.83 11.95 -12.28
CA VAL A 57 11.09 12.63 -13.55
C VAL A 57 10.98 14.16 -13.40
N ALA A 58 9.92 14.64 -12.75
CA ALA A 58 9.72 16.07 -12.49
C ALA A 58 10.82 16.66 -11.56
N ALA A 59 11.35 15.85 -10.65
CA ALA A 59 12.45 16.21 -9.77
C ALA A 59 13.83 16.19 -10.45
N GLY A 60 13.95 15.63 -11.67
CA GLY A 60 15.21 15.55 -12.42
C GLY A 60 16.29 14.68 -11.77
N THR A 61 15.92 13.68 -10.94
CA THR A 61 16.90 12.95 -10.10
C THR A 61 17.37 11.63 -10.69
N GLY A 62 16.76 11.11 -11.75
CA GLY A 62 17.18 9.87 -12.42
C GLY A 62 17.02 8.58 -11.62
N LYS A 63 16.42 8.62 -10.44
CA LYS A 63 16.22 7.45 -9.57
C LYS A 63 15.30 6.41 -10.22
N ARG A 64 15.51 5.13 -9.91
CA ARG A 64 14.66 4.04 -10.38
C ARG A 64 13.46 3.87 -9.47
N VAL A 65 12.33 3.47 -10.06
CA VAL A 65 11.18 2.89 -9.35
C VAL A 65 11.12 1.43 -9.73
N ILE A 66 11.18 0.56 -8.73
CA ILE A 66 11.21 -0.90 -8.88
C ILE A 66 9.95 -1.47 -8.25
N GLY A 67 9.07 -2.02 -9.08
CA GLY A 67 7.85 -2.70 -8.64
C GLY A 67 8.10 -4.19 -8.47
N VAL A 68 7.83 -4.71 -7.27
CA VAL A 68 7.96 -6.14 -6.94
C VAL A 68 6.59 -6.74 -6.65
N ALA A 69 6.25 -7.81 -7.32
CA ALA A 69 5.03 -8.59 -7.10
C ALA A 69 5.13 -9.94 -7.81
N ARG A 70 4.17 -10.83 -7.59
CA ARG A 70 4.07 -12.09 -8.35
C ARG A 70 3.73 -11.88 -9.83
N PHE A 71 3.10 -10.77 -10.18
CA PHE A 71 2.69 -10.40 -11.54
C PHE A 71 1.94 -11.50 -12.29
N SER A 72 0.91 -12.07 -11.65
CA SER A 72 0.02 -13.04 -12.29
C SER A 72 -0.72 -12.46 -13.53
N ASN A 73 -0.96 -11.15 -13.55
CA ASN A 73 -1.47 -10.44 -14.72
C ASN A 73 -0.31 -9.79 -15.49
N GLN A 74 0.00 -10.33 -16.67
CA GLN A 74 1.11 -9.85 -17.52
C GLN A 74 0.81 -8.50 -18.17
N GLU A 75 -0.45 -8.16 -18.46
CA GLU A 75 -0.83 -6.86 -19.01
C GLU A 75 -0.59 -5.74 -17.98
N ALA A 76 -0.96 -5.99 -16.73
CA ALA A 76 -0.68 -5.05 -15.64
C ALA A 76 0.83 -4.84 -15.44
N ARG A 77 1.63 -5.89 -15.59
CA ARG A 77 3.10 -5.79 -15.57
C ARG A 77 3.63 -4.95 -16.72
N ALA A 78 3.18 -5.25 -17.95
CA ALA A 78 3.58 -4.51 -19.15
C ALA A 78 3.24 -3.02 -19.06
N ALA A 79 2.07 -2.70 -18.51
CA ALA A 79 1.64 -1.30 -18.31
C ALA A 79 2.54 -0.53 -17.32
N LEU A 80 3.08 -1.20 -16.30
CA LEU A 80 4.10 -0.60 -15.41
C LEU A 80 5.42 -0.38 -16.13
N GLN A 81 5.88 -1.37 -16.91
CA GLN A 81 7.11 -1.24 -17.69
C GLN A 81 7.03 -0.12 -18.73
N GLN A 82 5.90 0.02 -19.43
CA GLN A 82 5.65 1.13 -20.36
C GLN A 82 5.68 2.49 -19.67
N ALA A 83 5.29 2.56 -18.40
CA ALA A 83 5.40 3.76 -17.58
C ALA A 83 6.83 4.01 -17.04
N GLY A 84 7.82 3.22 -17.47
CA GLY A 84 9.23 3.37 -17.06
C GLY A 84 9.52 2.85 -15.66
N ILE A 85 8.72 1.93 -15.15
CA ILE A 85 8.91 1.26 -13.87
C ILE A 85 9.57 -0.10 -14.12
N GLU A 86 10.68 -0.36 -13.46
CA GLU A 86 11.31 -1.68 -13.46
C GLU A 86 10.42 -2.67 -12.73
N THR A 87 10.24 -3.89 -13.25
CA THR A 87 9.38 -4.90 -12.60
C THR A 87 10.13 -6.18 -12.34
N ILE A 88 10.09 -6.64 -11.09
CA ILE A 88 10.73 -7.89 -10.66
C ILE A 88 9.64 -8.85 -10.17
N PRO A 89 9.39 -9.96 -10.88
CA PRO A 89 8.55 -11.04 -10.36
C PRO A 89 9.19 -11.66 -9.13
N CYS A 90 8.44 -11.76 -8.03
CA CYS A 90 8.94 -12.33 -6.79
C CYS A 90 7.76 -12.84 -5.94
N ASP A 91 7.85 -14.08 -5.47
CA ASP A 91 7.00 -14.58 -4.40
C ASP A 91 7.68 -14.30 -3.04
N LEU A 92 7.12 -13.36 -2.29
CA LEU A 92 7.67 -12.97 -1.00
C LEU A 92 7.47 -14.03 0.11
N LEU A 93 6.77 -15.13 -0.15
CA LEU A 93 6.80 -16.32 0.69
C LEU A 93 8.02 -17.21 0.41
N ASN A 94 8.77 -16.96 -0.68
CA ASN A 94 10.01 -17.66 -1.00
C ASN A 94 11.24 -16.85 -0.54
N PRO A 95 11.92 -17.23 0.56
CA PRO A 95 13.06 -16.49 1.07
C PRO A 95 14.23 -16.38 0.06
N ARG A 96 14.38 -17.37 -0.83
CA ARG A 96 15.45 -17.33 -1.86
C ARG A 96 15.22 -16.23 -2.87
N GLU A 97 13.96 -16.02 -3.29
CA GLU A 97 13.61 -14.94 -4.21
C GLU A 97 13.78 -13.57 -3.56
N ILE A 98 13.41 -13.42 -2.27
CA ILE A 98 13.62 -12.16 -1.54
C ILE A 98 15.11 -11.80 -1.48
N GLN A 99 15.99 -12.77 -1.24
CA GLN A 99 17.43 -12.52 -1.18
C GLN A 99 18.01 -12.02 -2.50
N GLN A 100 17.38 -12.32 -3.65
CA GLN A 100 17.79 -11.87 -4.97
C GLN A 100 17.33 -10.44 -5.30
N LEU A 101 16.43 -9.86 -4.51
CA LEU A 101 16.02 -8.48 -4.72
C LEU A 101 17.19 -7.52 -4.53
N PRO A 102 17.27 -6.45 -5.36
CA PRO A 102 18.35 -5.48 -5.25
C PRO A 102 18.32 -4.74 -3.91
N GLU A 103 19.50 -4.38 -3.41
CA GLU A 103 19.60 -3.45 -2.30
C GLU A 103 19.16 -2.05 -2.77
N VAL A 104 18.32 -1.41 -1.97
CA VAL A 104 17.79 -0.07 -2.26
C VAL A 104 17.69 0.75 -0.98
N GLU A 105 17.67 2.07 -1.11
CA GLU A 105 17.60 2.95 0.04
C GLU A 105 16.18 3.16 0.57
N ASN A 106 15.17 2.99 -0.29
CA ASN A 106 13.77 3.27 0.09
C ASN A 106 12.86 2.11 -0.30
N VAL A 107 12.08 1.64 0.65
CA VAL A 107 11.10 0.55 0.46
C VAL A 107 9.72 0.99 0.88
N MET A 108 8.74 0.84 0.00
CA MET A 108 7.31 0.88 0.33
C MET A 108 6.77 -0.52 0.42
N TYR A 109 6.37 -0.93 1.62
CA TYR A 109 5.80 -2.23 1.89
C TYR A 109 4.28 -2.17 1.85
N MET A 110 3.68 -2.69 0.79
CA MET A 110 2.23 -2.66 0.55
C MET A 110 1.60 -4.05 0.50
N ILE A 111 2.32 -5.06 0.99
CA ILE A 111 1.84 -6.44 0.99
C ILE A 111 0.82 -6.65 2.09
N GLY A 112 -0.26 -7.33 1.77
CA GLY A 112 -1.26 -7.75 2.73
C GLY A 112 -2.39 -8.54 2.08
N MET A 113 -2.93 -9.50 2.81
CA MET A 113 -4.09 -10.28 2.41
C MET A 113 -5.29 -9.87 3.28
N LYS A 114 -6.24 -9.15 2.68
CA LYS A 114 -7.51 -8.76 3.31
C LYS A 114 -8.69 -9.52 2.69
N PHE A 115 -8.76 -9.53 1.36
CA PHE A 115 -9.84 -10.20 0.64
C PHE A 115 -9.49 -11.66 0.39
N GLY A 116 -10.47 -12.55 0.51
CA GLY A 116 -10.27 -13.99 0.38
C GLY A 116 -9.52 -14.61 1.58
N SER A 117 -9.53 -13.96 2.74
CA SER A 117 -8.92 -14.46 3.97
C SER A 117 -9.77 -15.52 4.68
N THR A 118 -11.10 -15.51 4.50
CA THR A 118 -12.01 -16.51 5.09
C THR A 118 -11.73 -17.90 4.51
N GLY A 119 -11.47 -18.87 5.38
CA GLY A 119 -11.06 -20.23 5.02
C GLY A 119 -9.59 -20.35 4.56
N ARG A 120 -8.80 -19.26 4.67
CA ARG A 120 -7.38 -19.22 4.34
C ARG A 120 -6.57 -18.49 5.43
N GLU A 121 -6.90 -18.77 6.67
CA GLU A 121 -6.36 -18.07 7.85
C GLU A 121 -4.84 -18.26 7.93
N ALA A 122 -4.36 -19.49 7.76
CA ALA A 122 -2.93 -19.79 7.79
C ALA A 122 -2.12 -19.00 6.75
N GLU A 123 -2.65 -18.90 5.52
CA GLU A 123 -2.02 -18.10 4.46
C GLU A 123 -2.10 -16.60 4.77
N THR A 124 -3.22 -16.15 5.33
CA THR A 124 -3.38 -14.76 5.77
C THR A 124 -2.31 -14.38 6.79
N TRP A 125 -2.05 -15.23 7.77
CA TRP A 125 -1.00 -15.02 8.76
C TRP A 125 0.40 -15.09 8.14
N ALA A 126 0.66 -16.05 7.23
CA ALA A 126 1.93 -16.13 6.53
C ALA A 126 2.23 -14.83 5.75
N ILE A 127 1.25 -14.32 5.00
CA ILE A 127 1.41 -13.08 4.22
C ILE A 127 1.51 -11.86 5.12
N ASN A 128 0.63 -11.75 6.13
CA ASN A 128 0.53 -10.54 6.92
C ASN A 128 1.57 -10.44 8.04
N ALA A 129 2.04 -11.56 8.59
CA ALA A 129 2.93 -11.58 9.75
C ALA A 129 4.35 -12.09 9.44
N TYR A 130 4.50 -13.15 8.63
CA TYR A 130 5.83 -13.70 8.34
C TYR A 130 6.60 -12.88 7.31
N ILE A 131 5.98 -12.47 6.20
CA ILE A 131 6.66 -11.68 5.16
C ILE A 131 7.29 -10.39 5.73
N PRO A 132 6.65 -9.61 6.62
CA PRO A 132 7.28 -8.44 7.24
C PRO A 132 8.60 -8.74 7.94
N ALA A 133 8.71 -9.91 8.61
CA ALA A 133 9.94 -10.32 9.26
C ALA A 133 11.09 -10.48 8.25
N VAL A 134 10.84 -11.24 7.18
CA VAL A 134 11.86 -11.54 6.16
C VAL A 134 12.26 -10.27 5.40
N VAL A 135 11.27 -9.46 5.01
CA VAL A 135 11.51 -8.20 4.27
C VAL A 135 12.30 -7.20 5.10
N THR A 136 11.93 -7.02 6.39
CA THR A 136 12.65 -6.06 7.24
C THR A 136 14.10 -6.50 7.47
N GLN A 137 14.36 -7.80 7.57
CA GLN A 137 15.72 -8.33 7.69
C GLN A 137 16.53 -8.13 6.39
N LYS A 138 15.93 -8.36 5.22
CA LYS A 138 16.57 -8.13 3.93
C LYS A 138 16.92 -6.65 3.74
N PHE A 139 15.99 -5.76 4.01
CA PHE A 139 16.14 -4.32 3.78
C PHE A 139 16.53 -3.54 5.04
N ARG A 140 17.31 -4.16 5.93
CA ARG A 140 17.71 -3.57 7.22
C ARG A 140 18.38 -2.20 7.12
N SER A 141 19.09 -1.94 6.03
CA SER A 141 19.79 -0.66 5.78
C SER A 141 18.92 0.37 5.05
N SER A 142 17.70 0.02 4.69
CA SER A 142 16.77 0.88 3.95
C SER A 142 15.89 1.71 4.89
N ARG A 143 15.27 2.75 4.35
CA ARG A 143 14.11 3.41 4.96
C ARG A 143 12.85 2.69 4.49
N ILE A 144 12.06 2.17 5.42
CA ILE A 144 10.88 1.35 5.09
C ILE A 144 9.61 2.06 5.55
N VAL A 145 8.66 2.27 4.64
CA VAL A 145 7.29 2.68 4.97
C VAL A 145 6.38 1.47 4.80
N LEU A 146 5.80 1.01 5.92
CA LEU A 146 4.91 -0.13 5.96
C LEU A 146 3.45 0.33 5.99
N PHE A 147 2.66 -0.16 5.03
CA PHE A 147 1.22 0.05 5.01
C PHE A 147 0.50 -0.95 5.92
N SER A 148 -0.16 -0.44 6.94
CA SER A 148 -1.04 -1.14 7.85
C SER A 148 -2.49 -0.72 7.61
N THR A 149 -3.36 -0.93 8.56
CA THR A 149 -4.79 -0.68 8.45
C THR A 149 -5.40 -0.13 9.73
N GLY A 150 -6.43 0.68 9.63
CA GLY A 150 -7.25 1.09 10.77
C GLY A 150 -7.98 -0.06 11.46
N ASN A 151 -8.10 -1.23 10.83
CA ASN A 151 -8.71 -2.41 11.45
C ASN A 151 -7.92 -2.95 12.67
N VAL A 152 -6.72 -2.45 12.94
CA VAL A 152 -5.98 -2.76 14.19
C VAL A 152 -6.63 -2.11 15.41
N TYR A 153 -7.49 -1.11 15.23
CA TYR A 153 -8.28 -0.51 16.29
C TYR A 153 -9.60 -1.25 16.51
N PRO A 154 -10.21 -1.15 17.68
CA PRO A 154 -11.59 -1.60 17.88
C PRO A 154 -12.56 -0.73 17.05
N LEU A 155 -13.76 -1.24 16.84
CA LEU A 155 -14.85 -0.42 16.27
C LEU A 155 -15.12 0.74 17.22
N THR A 156 -15.01 1.95 16.71
CA THR A 156 -15.16 3.18 17.49
C THR A 156 -16.44 3.90 17.07
N PRO A 157 -17.39 4.17 17.99
CA PRO A 157 -18.59 4.93 17.67
C PRO A 157 -18.28 6.30 17.05
N VAL A 158 -19.00 6.67 16.01
CA VAL A 158 -18.82 7.91 15.22
C VAL A 158 -18.73 9.16 16.10
N LYS A 159 -19.51 9.18 17.21
CA LYS A 159 -19.52 10.30 18.17
C LYS A 159 -18.17 10.60 18.82
N TYR A 160 -17.22 9.66 18.81
CA TYR A 160 -15.87 9.85 19.36
C TYR A 160 -14.83 10.32 18.32
N GLY A 161 -15.26 10.53 17.06
CA GLY A 161 -14.39 11.12 16.03
C GLY A 161 -13.33 10.20 15.45
N GLY A 162 -13.43 8.89 15.72
CA GLY A 162 -12.48 7.88 15.22
C GLY A 162 -11.26 7.67 16.12
N SER A 163 -10.40 6.72 15.74
CA SER A 163 -9.19 6.36 16.48
C SER A 163 -7.99 7.20 16.05
N LYS A 164 -7.08 7.43 16.98
CA LYS A 164 -5.80 8.15 16.80
C LYS A 164 -4.63 7.18 16.94
N GLU A 165 -3.43 7.61 16.55
CA GLU A 165 -2.22 6.77 16.56
C GLU A 165 -1.88 6.19 17.93
N PHE A 166 -2.19 6.90 19.00
CA PHE A 166 -1.88 6.51 20.38
C PHE A 166 -2.99 5.72 21.08
N ASP A 167 -4.14 5.56 20.42
CA ASP A 167 -5.24 4.79 21.00
C ASP A 167 -4.88 3.31 21.06
N ALA A 168 -5.42 2.63 22.07
CA ALA A 168 -5.21 1.20 22.26
C ALA A 168 -5.71 0.42 21.06
N THR A 169 -4.90 -0.53 20.59
CA THR A 169 -5.31 -1.47 19.54
C THR A 169 -6.23 -2.54 20.12
N GLY A 170 -7.22 -2.97 19.32
CA GLY A 170 -8.19 -4.00 19.68
C GLY A 170 -8.72 -4.71 18.43
N PRO A 171 -7.84 -5.42 17.67
CA PRO A 171 -8.21 -6.01 16.39
C PRO A 171 -9.21 -7.14 16.56
N VAL A 172 -10.22 -7.19 15.69
CA VAL A 172 -11.23 -8.25 15.67
C VAL A 172 -11.13 -9.05 14.37
N GLY A 173 -11.05 -10.37 14.49
CA GLY A 173 -10.93 -11.32 13.36
C GLY A 173 -9.49 -11.49 12.85
N GLU A 174 -9.29 -12.55 12.08
CA GLU A 174 -7.98 -13.02 11.61
C GLU A 174 -7.20 -11.96 10.83
N TYR A 175 -7.88 -11.25 9.93
CA TYR A 175 -7.22 -10.18 9.16
C TYR A 175 -6.68 -9.07 10.07
N ALA A 176 -7.49 -8.57 10.98
CA ALA A 176 -7.12 -7.45 11.83
C ALA A 176 -5.99 -7.83 12.81
N GLN A 177 -6.09 -9.05 13.39
CA GLN A 177 -5.06 -9.61 14.28
C GLN A 177 -3.74 -9.83 13.55
N SER A 178 -3.76 -10.43 12.36
CA SER A 178 -2.56 -10.61 11.54
C SER A 178 -1.96 -9.30 11.06
N ALA A 179 -2.78 -8.26 10.83
CA ALA A 179 -2.30 -6.93 10.51
C ALA A 179 -1.62 -6.25 11.72
N LEU A 180 -2.14 -6.45 12.94
CA LEU A 180 -1.45 -5.99 14.14
C LEU A 180 -0.14 -6.76 14.36
N ALA A 181 -0.13 -8.08 14.11
CA ALA A 181 1.09 -8.86 14.14
C ALA A 181 2.15 -8.34 13.17
N ARG A 182 1.75 -7.93 11.95
CA ARG A 182 2.61 -7.23 10.97
C ARG A 182 3.33 -6.05 11.59
N GLU A 183 2.59 -5.17 12.26
CA GLU A 183 3.17 -3.98 12.90
C GLU A 183 4.17 -4.36 14.00
N ARG A 184 3.79 -5.29 14.88
CA ARG A 184 4.63 -5.70 16.01
C ARG A 184 5.93 -6.36 15.56
N ILE A 185 5.86 -7.21 14.53
CA ILE A 185 7.04 -7.86 13.95
C ILE A 185 7.94 -6.84 13.26
N PHE A 186 7.37 -5.93 12.48
CA PHE A 186 8.09 -4.85 11.83
C PHE A 186 8.80 -3.96 12.87
N GLU A 187 8.09 -3.50 13.91
CA GLU A 187 8.66 -2.70 15.00
C GLU A 187 9.82 -3.44 15.69
N TYR A 188 9.65 -4.74 15.96
CA TYR A 188 10.70 -5.55 16.60
C TYR A 188 11.99 -5.54 15.78
N PHE A 189 11.91 -5.89 14.49
CA PHE A 189 13.09 -5.95 13.64
C PHE A 189 13.69 -4.56 13.35
N CYS A 190 12.87 -3.53 13.19
CA CYS A 190 13.37 -2.16 13.08
C CYS A 190 14.20 -1.75 14.30
N ARG A 191 13.74 -2.06 15.51
CA ARG A 191 14.50 -1.77 16.75
C ARG A 191 15.78 -2.57 16.84
N GLN A 192 15.72 -3.89 16.56
CA GLN A 192 16.88 -4.77 16.63
C GLN A 192 18.00 -4.39 15.67
N GLN A 193 17.65 -3.88 14.50
CA GLN A 193 18.58 -3.60 13.41
C GLN A 193 18.83 -2.09 13.21
N GLN A 194 18.18 -1.24 14.00
CA GLN A 194 18.20 0.22 13.86
C GLN A 194 17.70 0.69 12.48
N THR A 195 16.81 -0.08 11.86
CA THR A 195 16.20 0.24 10.56
C THR A 195 15.24 1.42 10.72
N LYS A 196 15.32 2.39 9.81
CA LYS A 196 14.42 3.54 9.77
C LYS A 196 13.06 3.10 9.20
N GLY A 197 12.09 2.89 10.08
CA GLY A 197 10.74 2.43 9.72
C GLY A 197 9.65 3.42 10.11
N ALA A 198 8.60 3.48 9.28
CA ALA A 198 7.35 4.18 9.59
C ALA A 198 6.16 3.28 9.24
N ILE A 199 5.09 3.34 10.04
CA ILE A 199 3.85 2.58 9.82
C ILE A 199 2.73 3.56 9.46
N LEU A 200 2.05 3.31 8.34
CA LEU A 200 0.86 4.06 7.92
C LEU A 200 -0.39 3.18 8.11
N ARG A 201 -1.22 3.49 9.09
CA ARG A 201 -2.52 2.83 9.31
C ARG A 201 -3.56 3.46 8.39
N LEU A 202 -3.83 2.82 7.26
CA LEU A 202 -4.85 3.28 6.32
C LEU A 202 -6.24 2.97 6.84
N ASN A 203 -7.10 4.00 6.88
CA ASN A 203 -8.53 3.86 6.99
C ASN A 203 -9.09 4.01 5.58
N TYR A 204 -9.72 2.95 5.04
CA TYR A 204 -10.30 2.93 3.70
C TYR A 204 -9.42 3.47 2.56
N ALA A 205 -8.78 2.55 1.84
CA ALA A 205 -8.16 2.88 0.56
C ALA A 205 -9.28 3.14 -0.47
N ILE A 206 -9.56 4.41 -0.71
CA ILE A 206 -10.60 4.87 -1.65
C ILE A 206 -9.98 5.68 -2.77
N ASP A 207 -10.47 5.48 -3.97
CA ASP A 207 -10.25 6.36 -5.10
C ASP A 207 -11.49 6.41 -6.00
N LEU A 208 -11.43 7.12 -7.13
CA LEU A 208 -12.56 7.27 -8.04
C LEU A 208 -12.92 5.97 -8.81
N ARG A 209 -12.14 4.90 -8.69
CA ARG A 209 -12.33 3.62 -9.38
C ARG A 209 -12.80 2.50 -8.45
N TYR A 210 -12.62 2.66 -7.14
CA TYR A 210 -13.01 1.66 -6.13
C TYR A 210 -13.13 2.28 -4.73
N GLY A 211 -13.72 1.50 -3.83
CA GLY A 211 -13.82 1.83 -2.41
C GLY A 211 -15.24 2.17 -1.97
N VAL A 212 -15.42 2.26 -0.66
CA VAL A 212 -16.74 2.36 -0.02
C VAL A 212 -17.57 3.51 -0.57
N LEU A 213 -16.97 4.68 -0.84
CA LEU A 213 -17.72 5.82 -1.37
C LEU A 213 -18.26 5.55 -2.78
N LEU A 214 -17.44 4.94 -3.65
CA LEU A 214 -17.90 4.57 -4.98
C LEU A 214 -18.96 3.47 -4.93
N ASP A 215 -18.75 2.45 -4.08
CA ASP A 215 -19.73 1.35 -3.90
C ASP A 215 -21.08 1.88 -3.44
N VAL A 216 -21.11 2.82 -2.50
CA VAL A 216 -22.35 3.48 -2.04
C VAL A 216 -22.94 4.33 -3.16
N ALA A 217 -22.15 5.15 -3.84
CA ALA A 217 -22.61 6.00 -4.93
C ALA A 217 -23.23 5.18 -6.08
N GLN A 218 -22.60 4.07 -6.46
CA GLN A 218 -23.15 3.15 -7.47
C GLN A 218 -24.48 2.52 -7.04
N LYS A 219 -24.59 2.09 -5.78
CA LYS A 219 -25.85 1.56 -5.26
C LYS A 219 -26.97 2.60 -5.28
N VAL A 220 -26.67 3.83 -4.87
CA VAL A 220 -27.65 4.93 -4.95
C VAL A 220 -28.06 5.19 -6.39
N TYR A 221 -27.08 5.29 -7.30
CA TYR A 221 -27.34 5.54 -8.72
C TYR A 221 -28.18 4.43 -9.39
N HIS A 222 -27.98 3.17 -8.98
CA HIS A 222 -28.72 2.02 -9.51
C HIS A 222 -29.95 1.64 -8.66
N GLU A 223 -30.37 2.49 -7.73
CA GLU A 223 -31.52 2.27 -6.83
C GLU A 223 -31.43 0.94 -6.05
N GLN A 224 -30.22 0.54 -5.67
CA GLN A 224 -29.96 -0.69 -4.92
C GLN A 224 -29.95 -0.44 -3.40
N PRO A 225 -30.38 -1.42 -2.57
CA PRO A 225 -30.36 -1.30 -1.12
C PRO A 225 -28.94 -1.05 -0.56
N ILE A 226 -28.83 -0.15 0.41
CA ILE A 226 -27.60 0.10 1.15
C ILE A 226 -27.69 -0.62 2.51
N ASN A 227 -26.62 -1.35 2.86
CA ASN A 227 -26.50 -1.96 4.18
C ASN A 227 -26.11 -0.90 5.23
N LEU A 228 -26.94 -0.69 6.24
CA LEU A 228 -26.74 0.28 7.32
C LEU A 228 -26.26 -0.35 8.63
N SER A 229 -25.88 -1.64 8.64
CA SER A 229 -25.48 -2.37 9.86
C SER A 229 -24.30 -1.71 10.60
N MET A 230 -23.46 -0.94 9.91
CA MET A 230 -22.31 -0.22 10.46
C MET A 230 -22.52 1.30 10.58
N GLY A 231 -23.78 1.76 10.49
CA GLY A 231 -24.09 3.19 10.48
C GLY A 231 -23.75 3.96 11.76
N HIS A 232 -23.37 3.26 12.83
CA HIS A 232 -23.05 3.86 14.13
C HIS A 232 -21.60 3.59 14.59
N ALA A 233 -20.77 2.96 13.75
CA ALA A 233 -19.38 2.60 14.07
C ALA A 233 -18.38 3.13 13.03
#